data_a93a25dc90535535d410116780ff400c
#
_entry.id   a93a25dc90535535d410116780ff400c
#
_cell.length_a   1.000
_cell.length_b   1.000
_cell.length_c   1.000
_cell.angle_alpha   90.00
_cell.angle_beta   90.00
_cell.angle_gamma   90.00
#
_symmetry.space_group_name_H-M   'P 1'
#
loop_
_entity.id
_entity.type
_entity.pdbx_description
1 polymer ?
#
loop_
_entity_poly.entity_id
_entity_poly.type
_entity_poly.pdbx_seq_one_letter_code
_entity_poly.pdbx_strand_id
1 'polypeptide(L)'
;GFDPRNLFSRRVKICTDSGDYKGVMNPIGKPVHTQSALDRKKVPETSDFFVDLGFGEKTKDYVNIGDFVVMDEPFLSLDSKVVSKALDNRIACWIGIEAIRKIVDENINHNHDITVAFTTQEEVGLRGAKIASFQVNPDIAIGIDTTLSCDTPGVAENEWITTQGKGFGLHIKDSSFISDKDLVKEFIEIADENKIPFQRTILSR
;
A
#
# COMPACT_ATOMS: atom_id res chain seq x y z
N GLY A 1 3.04 2.74 -7.10
CA GLY A 1 2.54 3.90 -7.87
C GLY A 1 1.04 4.09 -7.72
N PHE A 2 0.53 5.29 -7.99
CA PHE A 2 -0.90 5.59 -7.91
C PHE A 2 -1.37 6.29 -9.20
N ASP A 3 -2.69 6.25 -9.44
CA ASP A 3 -3.30 6.92 -10.58
C ASP A 3 -3.46 8.43 -10.31
N PRO A 4 -2.79 9.32 -11.08
CA PRO A 4 -2.89 10.78 -10.88
C PRO A 4 -4.32 11.33 -10.98
N ARG A 5 -5.25 10.62 -11.61
CA ARG A 5 -6.66 10.99 -11.62
C ARG A 5 -7.29 11.04 -10.23
N ASN A 6 -6.70 10.35 -9.27
CA ASN A 6 -7.12 10.42 -7.86
C ASN A 6 -6.73 11.73 -7.17
N LEU A 7 -5.95 12.60 -7.81
CA LEU A 7 -5.50 13.88 -7.23
C LEU A 7 -6.50 15.03 -7.40
N PHE A 8 -7.47 14.89 -8.30
CA PHE A 8 -8.44 15.97 -8.55
C PHE A 8 -9.22 16.33 -7.29
N SER A 9 -9.12 17.60 -6.89
CA SER A 9 -9.84 18.19 -5.74
C SER A 9 -9.62 17.45 -4.40
N ARG A 10 -8.49 16.74 -4.27
CA ARG A 10 -8.17 16.04 -3.01
C ARG A 10 -7.73 17.02 -1.95
N ARG A 11 -8.25 16.83 -0.76
CA ARG A 11 -7.72 17.49 0.44
C ARG A 11 -6.39 16.83 0.80
N VAL A 12 -5.41 17.68 1.03
CA VAL A 12 -4.06 17.25 1.37
C VAL A 12 -3.56 18.01 2.59
N LYS A 13 -2.54 17.46 3.21
CA LYS A 13 -1.80 18.06 4.30
C LYS A 13 -0.33 18.14 3.90
N ILE A 14 0.25 19.33 4.01
CA ILE A 14 1.67 19.55 3.84
C ILE A 14 2.32 19.49 5.22
N CYS A 15 3.25 18.58 5.38
CA CYS A 15 3.98 18.38 6.63
C CYS A 15 5.30 19.14 6.55
N THR A 16 5.45 20.18 7.38
CA THR A 16 6.65 21.02 7.45
C THR A 16 7.25 20.99 8.85
N ASP A 17 8.47 21.49 9.01
CA ASP A 17 9.12 21.58 10.32
C ASP A 17 8.38 22.53 11.28
N SER A 18 7.65 23.51 10.75
CA SER A 18 6.91 24.49 11.55
C SER A 18 5.47 24.06 11.87
N GLY A 19 5.01 22.95 11.30
CA GLY A 19 3.67 22.41 11.50
C GLY A 19 3.01 21.94 10.21
N ASP A 20 1.80 21.45 10.32
CA ASP A 20 1.04 20.90 9.21
C ASP A 20 0.05 21.94 8.64
N TYR A 21 0.03 22.09 7.32
CA TYR A 21 -0.89 23.00 6.62
C TYR A 21 -1.85 22.21 5.73
N LYS A 22 -3.14 22.55 5.78
CA LYS A 22 -4.15 21.95 4.91
C LYS A 22 -4.20 22.66 3.57
N GLY A 23 -4.35 21.88 2.51
CA GLY A 23 -4.49 22.40 1.14
C GLY A 23 -5.40 21.53 0.29
N VAL A 24 -5.60 21.98 -0.93
CA VAL A 24 -6.36 21.25 -1.94
C VAL A 24 -5.49 21.05 -3.18
N MET A 25 -5.43 19.82 -3.65
CA MET A 25 -4.75 19.48 -4.90
C MET A 25 -5.65 19.84 -6.09
N ASN A 26 -5.16 20.68 -6.98
CA ASN A 26 -5.88 21.13 -8.15
C ASN A 26 -5.05 20.95 -9.42
N PRO A 27 -5.68 20.67 -10.58
CA PRO A 27 -4.97 20.61 -11.84
C PRO A 27 -4.52 22.00 -12.31
N ILE A 28 -3.36 22.05 -12.94
CA ILE A 28 -2.86 23.24 -13.62
C ILE A 28 -3.64 23.45 -14.93
N GLY A 29 -3.86 24.71 -15.31
CA GLY A 29 -4.42 25.08 -16.61
C GLY A 29 -5.92 25.33 -16.59
N LYS A 30 -6.55 25.11 -17.74
CA LYS A 30 -7.96 25.48 -17.94
C LYS A 30 -8.91 24.48 -17.28
N PRO A 31 -10.01 24.95 -16.67
CA PRO A 31 -11.09 24.07 -16.21
C PRO A 31 -11.62 23.21 -17.35
N VAL A 32 -12.11 22.01 -17.02
CA VAL A 32 -12.61 21.02 -18.01
C VAL A 32 -13.63 21.60 -18.99
N HIS A 33 -14.46 22.56 -18.54
CA HIS A 33 -15.50 23.21 -19.39
C HIS A 33 -14.91 24.05 -20.52
N THR A 34 -13.67 24.51 -20.40
CA THR A 34 -12.99 25.37 -21.38
C THR A 34 -11.84 24.66 -22.11
N GLN A 35 -11.66 23.38 -21.84
CA GLN A 35 -10.65 22.54 -22.52
C GLN A 35 -11.14 22.03 -23.87
N SER A 36 -10.22 21.77 -24.78
CA SER A 36 -10.51 21.09 -26.04
C SER A 36 -10.95 19.63 -25.81
N ALA A 37 -11.59 19.01 -26.80
CA ALA A 37 -12.00 17.61 -26.72
C ALA A 37 -10.79 16.65 -26.59
N LEU A 38 -9.62 17.03 -27.10
CA LEU A 38 -8.38 16.27 -27.00
C LEU A 38 -7.79 16.39 -25.60
N ASP A 39 -7.73 17.59 -25.04
CA ASP A 39 -7.17 17.82 -23.70
C ASP A 39 -7.98 17.09 -22.62
N ARG A 40 -9.31 17.02 -22.78
CA ARG A 40 -10.18 16.28 -21.84
C ARG A 40 -9.91 14.78 -21.81
N LYS A 41 -9.33 14.21 -22.86
CA LYS A 41 -9.00 12.77 -22.92
C LYS A 41 -7.59 12.45 -22.40
N LYS A 42 -6.76 13.47 -22.20
CA LYS A 42 -5.39 13.28 -21.70
C LYS A 42 -5.44 12.79 -20.24
N VAL A 43 -4.72 11.72 -19.96
CA VAL A 43 -4.47 11.30 -18.58
C VAL A 43 -3.43 12.25 -18.00
N PRO A 44 -3.71 12.91 -16.86
CA PRO A 44 -2.77 13.85 -16.27
C PRO A 44 -1.55 13.13 -15.70
N GLU A 45 -0.43 13.82 -15.63
CA GLU A 45 0.75 13.43 -14.87
C GLU A 45 0.74 14.13 -13.51
N THR A 46 1.57 13.68 -12.56
CA THR A 46 1.68 14.32 -11.24
C THR A 46 2.11 15.78 -11.35
N SER A 47 2.95 16.10 -12.33
CA SER A 47 3.39 17.47 -12.64
C SER A 47 2.30 18.41 -13.14
N ASP A 48 1.15 17.87 -13.54
CA ASP A 48 -0.01 18.66 -13.97
C ASP A 48 -0.86 19.17 -12.78
N PHE A 49 -0.39 19.01 -11.54
CA PHE A 49 -1.10 19.43 -10.35
C PHE A 49 -0.32 20.44 -9.51
N PHE A 50 -1.05 21.24 -8.75
CA PHE A 50 -0.50 22.13 -7.71
C PHE A 50 -1.33 22.00 -6.44
N VAL A 51 -0.76 22.40 -5.30
CA VAL A 51 -1.47 22.48 -4.03
C VAL A 51 -1.81 23.92 -3.73
N ASP A 52 -3.09 24.20 -3.55
CA ASP A 52 -3.57 25.50 -3.10
C ASP A 52 -3.74 25.48 -1.57
N LEU A 53 -2.99 26.36 -0.91
CA LEU A 53 -3.05 26.59 0.54
C LEU A 53 -3.91 27.81 0.91
N GLY A 54 -4.35 28.59 -0.07
CA GLY A 54 -5.04 29.85 0.16
C GLY A 54 -4.14 30.99 0.65
N PHE A 55 -2.82 30.83 0.73
CA PHE A 55 -1.88 31.84 1.22
C PHE A 55 -1.39 32.79 0.13
N GLY A 56 -1.66 32.50 -1.14
CA GLY A 56 -1.17 33.29 -2.27
C GLY A 56 0.36 33.39 -2.28
N GLU A 57 0.88 34.62 -2.47
CA GLU A 57 2.32 34.85 -2.52
C GLU A 57 3.07 34.52 -1.22
N LYS A 58 2.36 34.45 -0.10
CA LYS A 58 2.95 34.13 1.21
C LYS A 58 3.22 32.63 1.37
N THR A 59 2.79 31.79 0.44
CA THR A 59 2.99 30.31 0.53
C THR A 59 4.45 29.95 0.80
N LYS A 60 5.40 30.64 0.16
CA LYS A 60 6.84 30.44 0.33
C LYS A 60 7.38 30.76 1.73
N ASP A 61 6.60 31.44 2.56
CA ASP A 61 6.99 31.76 3.94
C ASP A 61 6.67 30.59 4.89
N TYR A 62 5.88 29.64 4.44
CA TYR A 62 5.39 28.50 5.24
C TYR A 62 5.81 27.13 4.72
N VAL A 63 6.11 27.01 3.44
CA VAL A 63 6.36 25.73 2.77
C VAL A 63 7.62 25.80 1.92
N ASN A 64 8.43 24.75 2.00
CA ASN A 64 9.67 24.61 1.27
C ASN A 64 9.59 23.48 0.23
N ILE A 65 10.46 23.53 -0.76
CA ILE A 65 10.68 22.42 -1.67
C ILE A 65 11.29 21.27 -0.86
N GLY A 66 10.65 20.10 -0.92
CA GLY A 66 11.05 18.93 -0.13
C GLY A 66 10.09 18.57 1.00
N ASP A 67 9.17 19.49 1.37
CA ASP A 67 8.12 19.20 2.32
C ASP A 67 7.15 18.12 1.78
N PHE A 68 6.76 17.19 2.65
CA PHE A 68 5.90 16.07 2.25
C PHE A 68 4.44 16.51 2.13
N VAL A 69 3.80 16.07 1.05
CA VAL A 69 2.36 16.24 0.85
C VAL A 69 1.69 14.88 0.98
N VAL A 70 0.75 14.77 1.89
CA VAL A 70 -0.02 13.54 2.13
C VAL A 70 -1.51 13.78 1.99
N MET A 71 -2.27 12.76 1.60
CA MET A 71 -3.73 12.84 1.58
C MET A 71 -4.26 13.11 2.98
N ASP A 72 -5.14 14.10 3.13
CA ASP A 72 -5.85 14.40 4.39
C ASP A 72 -7.18 13.62 4.42
N GLU A 73 -7.05 12.28 4.42
CA GLU A 73 -8.18 11.36 4.44
C GLU A 73 -8.23 10.63 5.78
N PRO A 74 -9.35 10.70 6.53
CA PRO A 74 -9.51 9.97 7.77
C PRO A 74 -9.66 8.46 7.50
N PHE A 75 -9.38 7.67 8.54
CA PHE A 75 -9.78 6.27 8.56
C PHE A 75 -11.30 6.16 8.49
N LEU A 76 -11.80 5.31 7.62
CA LEU A 76 -13.22 5.02 7.46
C LEU A 76 -13.48 3.53 7.68
N SER A 77 -14.32 3.21 8.67
CA SER A 77 -14.85 1.86 8.84
C SER A 77 -16.20 1.77 8.14
N LEU A 78 -16.30 0.83 7.23
CA LEU A 78 -17.55 0.39 6.59
C LEU A 78 -17.98 -0.92 7.23
N ASP A 79 -19.17 -1.40 6.92
CA ASP A 79 -19.72 -2.62 7.51
C ASP A 79 -18.76 -3.83 7.39
N SER A 80 -18.26 -4.09 6.19
CA SER A 80 -17.40 -5.23 5.88
C SER A 80 -15.96 -4.86 5.46
N LYS A 81 -15.62 -3.58 5.45
CA LYS A 81 -14.35 -3.09 4.91
C LYS A 81 -13.83 -1.90 5.70
N VAL A 82 -12.54 -1.67 5.59
CA VAL A 82 -11.90 -0.44 6.06
C VAL A 82 -11.26 0.29 4.89
N VAL A 83 -11.25 1.60 4.97
CA VAL A 83 -10.63 2.47 3.97
C VAL A 83 -9.68 3.43 4.67
N SER A 84 -8.46 3.50 4.23
CA SER A 84 -7.48 4.47 4.72
C SER A 84 -6.36 4.65 3.71
N LYS A 85 -5.68 5.79 3.78
CA LYS A 85 -4.41 5.95 3.08
C LYS A 85 -3.34 5.03 3.67
N ALA A 86 -2.40 4.60 2.85
CA ALA A 86 -1.21 3.86 3.28
C ALA A 86 -1.53 2.53 4.03
N LEU A 87 -2.68 1.89 3.74
CA LEU A 87 -2.88 0.49 4.11
C LEU A 87 -1.85 -0.41 3.43
N ASP A 88 -1.44 -0.05 2.26
CA ASP A 88 -0.22 -0.44 1.63
C ASP A 88 0.92 0.46 2.13
N ASN A 89 1.84 -0.02 3.00
CA ASN A 89 1.81 -1.36 3.55
C ASN A 89 1.76 -1.35 5.10
N ARG A 90 0.96 -0.48 5.68
CA ARG A 90 0.79 -0.42 7.15
C ARG A 90 0.05 -1.63 7.71
N ILE A 91 -0.76 -2.30 6.88
CA ILE A 91 -1.45 -3.51 7.32
C ILE A 91 -0.46 -4.65 7.56
N ALA A 92 0.57 -4.80 6.74
CA ALA A 92 1.62 -5.78 6.96
C ALA A 92 2.43 -5.49 8.24
N CYS A 93 2.70 -4.21 8.52
CA CYS A 93 3.33 -3.82 9.78
C CYS A 93 2.48 -4.25 10.99
N TRP A 94 1.17 -4.00 10.92
CA TRP A 94 0.25 -4.42 11.97
C TRP A 94 0.20 -5.95 12.12
N ILE A 95 0.13 -6.69 11.00
CA ILE A 95 0.15 -8.17 11.01
C ILE A 95 1.42 -8.69 11.69
N GLY A 96 2.59 -8.14 11.36
CA GLY A 96 3.86 -8.53 11.97
C GLY A 96 3.88 -8.29 13.49
N ILE A 97 3.37 -7.14 13.94
CA ILE A 97 3.26 -6.82 15.38
C ILE A 97 2.29 -7.79 16.08
N GLU A 98 1.12 -8.03 15.50
CA GLU A 98 0.12 -8.93 16.10
C GLU A 98 0.61 -10.39 16.14
N ALA A 99 1.36 -10.84 15.13
CA ALA A 99 1.96 -12.16 15.14
C ALA A 99 2.92 -12.35 16.32
N ILE A 100 3.82 -11.39 16.55
CA ILE A 100 4.73 -11.44 17.70
C ILE A 100 3.96 -11.32 19.01
N ARG A 101 2.98 -10.42 19.10
CA ARG A 101 2.13 -10.27 20.29
C ARG A 101 1.47 -11.62 20.64
N LYS A 102 0.88 -12.27 19.65
CA LYS A 102 0.22 -13.57 19.84
C LYS A 102 1.20 -14.63 20.34
N ILE A 103 2.40 -14.72 19.78
CA ILE A 103 3.44 -15.66 20.23
C ILE A 103 3.76 -15.43 21.69
N VAL A 104 3.93 -14.17 22.11
CA VAL A 104 4.28 -13.81 23.48
C VAL A 104 3.11 -14.04 24.44
N ASP A 105 1.92 -13.52 24.12
CA ASP A 105 0.76 -13.53 25.02
C ASP A 105 0.20 -14.96 25.23
N GLU A 106 0.23 -15.80 24.18
CA GLU A 106 -0.20 -17.19 24.24
C GLU A 106 0.93 -18.13 24.66
N ASN A 107 2.12 -17.60 24.92
CA ASN A 107 3.31 -18.38 25.31
C ASN A 107 3.59 -19.54 24.34
N ILE A 108 3.50 -19.26 23.03
CA ILE A 108 3.70 -20.26 21.99
C ILE A 108 5.15 -20.72 22.01
N ASN A 109 5.35 -22.02 22.28
CA ASN A 109 6.69 -22.57 22.29
C ASN A 109 7.26 -22.69 20.87
N HIS A 110 8.48 -22.22 20.66
CA HIS A 110 9.17 -22.30 19.38
C HIS A 110 10.69 -22.43 19.60
N ASN A 111 11.37 -23.02 18.62
CA ASN A 111 12.83 -23.23 18.63
C ASN A 111 13.55 -22.33 17.61
N HIS A 112 12.94 -21.23 17.20
CA HIS A 112 13.46 -20.34 16.18
C HIS A 112 13.72 -18.94 16.74
N ASP A 113 14.73 -18.28 16.22
CA ASP A 113 14.89 -16.84 16.37
C ASP A 113 13.98 -16.13 15.36
N ILE A 114 13.01 -15.38 15.86
CA ILE A 114 12.02 -14.70 15.01
C ILE A 114 12.36 -13.21 14.94
N THR A 115 12.58 -12.71 13.75
CA THR A 115 12.83 -11.30 13.48
C THR A 115 11.71 -10.71 12.62
N VAL A 116 11.08 -9.62 13.07
CA VAL A 116 10.17 -8.82 12.25
C VAL A 116 10.89 -7.56 11.81
N ALA A 117 11.04 -7.37 10.51
CA ALA A 117 11.71 -6.22 9.93
C ALA A 117 10.71 -5.29 9.23
N PHE A 118 10.58 -4.06 9.71
CA PHE A 118 9.82 -2.99 9.04
C PHE A 118 10.78 -2.24 8.12
N THR A 119 10.71 -2.55 6.85
CA THR A 119 11.66 -2.04 5.87
C THR A 119 11.17 -0.77 5.20
N THR A 120 12.09 0.09 4.78
CA THR A 120 11.81 1.33 4.07
C THR A 120 12.17 1.22 2.61
N GLN A 121 11.69 2.16 1.79
CA GLN A 121 12.04 2.28 0.37
C GLN A 121 11.68 1.02 -0.46
N GLU A 122 10.52 0.44 -0.18
CA GLU A 122 9.98 -0.67 -0.97
C GLU A 122 9.67 -0.20 -2.39
N GLU A 123 8.89 0.87 -2.56
CA GLU A 123 8.39 1.44 -3.81
C GLU A 123 9.49 1.92 -4.80
N VAL A 124 10.72 2.03 -4.34
CA VAL A 124 11.87 2.47 -5.14
C VAL A 124 12.92 1.38 -5.32
N GLY A 125 12.54 0.11 -5.13
CA GLY A 125 13.33 -1.07 -5.45
C GLY A 125 13.76 -1.91 -4.24
N LEU A 126 12.90 -2.09 -3.24
CA LEU A 126 13.06 -3.02 -2.12
C LEU A 126 14.35 -2.77 -1.31
N ARG A 127 14.79 -1.52 -1.22
CA ARG A 127 16.15 -1.18 -0.74
C ARG A 127 16.35 -1.57 0.73
N GLY A 128 15.37 -1.26 1.59
CA GLY A 128 15.42 -1.63 3.00
C GLY A 128 15.41 -3.14 3.21
N ALA A 129 14.59 -3.87 2.47
CA ALA A 129 14.51 -5.33 2.56
C ALA A 129 15.83 -6.01 2.20
N LYS A 130 16.54 -5.53 1.18
CA LYS A 130 17.85 -6.05 0.81
C LYS A 130 18.87 -5.93 1.94
N ILE A 131 18.90 -4.78 2.62
CA ILE A 131 19.83 -4.54 3.72
C ILE A 131 19.44 -5.38 4.94
N ALA A 132 18.15 -5.41 5.29
CA ALA A 132 17.65 -6.20 6.41
C ALA A 132 17.93 -7.70 6.22
N SER A 133 17.66 -8.24 5.03
CA SER A 133 17.93 -9.65 4.72
C SER A 133 19.43 -9.98 4.83
N PHE A 134 20.31 -9.08 4.37
CA PHE A 134 21.75 -9.28 4.51
C PHE A 134 22.22 -9.26 5.97
N GLN A 135 21.65 -8.37 6.79
CA GLN A 135 22.02 -8.26 8.21
C GLN A 135 21.48 -9.41 9.05
N VAL A 136 20.24 -9.81 8.82
CA VAL A 136 19.59 -10.91 9.57
C VAL A 136 20.08 -12.26 9.08
N ASN A 137 20.36 -12.39 7.79
CA ASN A 137 20.74 -13.64 7.13
C ASN A 137 19.81 -14.81 7.49
N PRO A 138 18.51 -14.71 7.23
CA PRO A 138 17.52 -15.68 7.70
C PRO A 138 17.61 -17.00 6.93
N ASP A 139 17.32 -18.12 7.58
CA ASP A 139 17.13 -19.43 6.93
C ASP A 139 15.79 -19.46 6.16
N ILE A 140 14.76 -18.79 6.69
CA ILE A 140 13.44 -18.65 6.08
C ILE A 140 13.05 -17.18 6.12
N ALA A 141 12.57 -16.66 5.00
CA ALA A 141 12.03 -15.30 4.88
C ALA A 141 10.58 -15.33 4.39
N ILE A 142 9.72 -14.55 5.03
CA ILE A 142 8.31 -14.41 4.68
C ILE A 142 8.05 -12.92 4.36
N GLY A 143 7.67 -12.63 3.13
CA GLY A 143 7.20 -11.30 2.74
C GLY A 143 5.71 -11.16 3.03
N ILE A 144 5.33 -10.04 3.66
CA ILE A 144 3.92 -9.72 3.93
C ILE A 144 3.62 -8.40 3.24
N ASP A 145 2.62 -8.43 2.35
CA ASP A 145 2.21 -7.27 1.58
C ASP A 145 0.72 -7.28 1.26
N THR A 146 0.21 -6.16 0.77
CA THR A 146 -1.12 -6.07 0.19
C THR A 146 -1.13 -6.66 -1.21
N THR A 147 -2.30 -7.09 -1.70
CA THR A 147 -2.45 -7.58 -3.07
C THR A 147 -3.69 -7.00 -3.74
N LEU A 148 -3.74 -7.11 -5.04
CA LEU A 148 -4.87 -6.67 -5.86
C LEU A 148 -6.02 -7.68 -5.76
N SER A 149 -7.24 -7.21 -5.53
CA SER A 149 -8.42 -8.07 -5.59
C SER A 149 -8.92 -8.22 -7.03
N CYS A 150 -9.15 -7.15 -7.73
CA CYS A 150 -9.71 -7.11 -9.08
C CYS A 150 -11.16 -7.66 -9.20
N ASP A 151 -11.83 -7.99 -8.11
CA ASP A 151 -13.24 -8.40 -8.07
C ASP A 151 -14.20 -7.20 -8.08
N THR A 152 -13.81 -6.15 -8.79
CA THR A 152 -14.60 -4.92 -8.95
C THR A 152 -15.60 -5.05 -10.11
N PRO A 153 -16.72 -4.32 -10.07
CA PRO A 153 -17.72 -4.34 -11.15
C PRO A 153 -17.09 -4.03 -12.51
N GLY A 154 -17.38 -4.88 -13.50
CA GLY A 154 -16.89 -4.74 -14.87
C GLY A 154 -15.61 -5.51 -15.20
N VAL A 155 -14.99 -6.16 -14.22
CA VAL A 155 -13.86 -7.07 -14.44
C VAL A 155 -14.37 -8.50 -14.57
N ALA A 156 -13.93 -9.23 -15.60
CA ALA A 156 -14.31 -10.63 -15.79
C ALA A 156 -13.69 -11.52 -14.69
N GLU A 157 -14.41 -12.55 -14.26
CA GLU A 157 -13.99 -13.42 -13.15
C GLU A 157 -12.62 -14.09 -13.38
N ASN A 158 -12.32 -14.44 -14.61
CA ASN A 158 -11.02 -15.03 -14.98
C ASN A 158 -9.84 -14.04 -14.92
N GLU A 159 -10.11 -12.75 -14.68
CA GLU A 159 -9.10 -11.71 -14.49
C GLU A 159 -8.91 -11.34 -13.00
N TRP A 160 -9.70 -11.93 -12.10
CA TRP A 160 -9.56 -11.70 -10.67
C TRP A 160 -8.29 -12.35 -10.12
N ILE A 161 -7.53 -11.59 -9.36
CA ILE A 161 -6.33 -12.07 -8.68
C ILE A 161 -6.71 -12.66 -7.33
N THR A 162 -7.47 -11.89 -6.54
CA THR A 162 -8.11 -12.33 -5.31
C THR A 162 -9.53 -11.77 -5.24
N THR A 163 -10.34 -12.35 -4.38
CA THR A 163 -11.67 -11.87 -4.03
C THR A 163 -11.66 -11.31 -2.62
N GLN A 164 -12.11 -10.08 -2.41
CA GLN A 164 -12.19 -9.49 -1.09
C GLN A 164 -13.07 -10.32 -0.14
N GLY A 165 -12.63 -10.49 1.10
CA GLY A 165 -13.35 -11.25 2.12
C GLY A 165 -13.24 -12.77 1.99
N LYS A 166 -12.46 -13.31 1.04
CA LYS A 166 -12.26 -14.75 0.85
C LYS A 166 -10.94 -15.29 1.42
N GLY A 167 -10.38 -14.57 2.37
CA GLY A 167 -9.15 -14.97 3.04
C GLY A 167 -7.91 -14.28 2.49
N PHE A 168 -6.75 -14.61 3.05
CA PHE A 168 -5.49 -14.01 2.61
C PHE A 168 -5.01 -14.59 1.27
N GLY A 169 -4.22 -13.79 0.54
CA GLY A 169 -3.56 -14.25 -0.67
C GLY A 169 -2.27 -14.98 -0.35
N LEU A 170 -2.21 -16.29 -0.62
CA LEU A 170 -0.98 -17.06 -0.59
C LEU A 170 -0.30 -16.91 -1.96
N HIS A 171 0.77 -16.12 -2.00
CA HIS A 171 1.43 -15.76 -3.23
C HIS A 171 2.31 -16.90 -3.75
N ILE A 172 2.09 -17.33 -4.98
CA ILE A 172 2.85 -18.41 -5.61
C ILE A 172 3.95 -17.86 -6.50
N LYS A 173 3.63 -16.83 -7.30
CA LYS A 173 4.57 -16.27 -8.29
C LYS A 173 4.16 -14.87 -8.74
N ASP A 174 5.17 -14.02 -8.98
CA ASP A 174 5.03 -12.79 -9.77
C ASP A 174 6.14 -12.68 -10.85
N SER A 175 6.41 -11.47 -11.33
CA SER A 175 7.45 -11.20 -12.33
C SER A 175 8.88 -11.36 -11.79
N SER A 176 9.09 -11.27 -10.49
CA SER A 176 10.39 -11.19 -9.83
C SER A 176 10.64 -12.27 -8.79
N PHE A 177 9.60 -13.01 -8.40
CA PHE A 177 9.63 -13.93 -7.29
C PHE A 177 8.81 -15.19 -7.55
N ILE A 178 9.32 -16.33 -7.09
CA ILE A 178 8.63 -17.60 -7.02
C ILE A 178 8.75 -18.11 -5.59
N SER A 179 7.63 -18.34 -4.94
CA SER A 179 7.58 -18.87 -3.58
C SER A 179 8.18 -20.27 -3.49
N ASP A 180 8.86 -20.53 -2.38
CA ASP A 180 9.32 -21.87 -2.06
C ASP A 180 8.12 -22.84 -1.98
N LYS A 181 8.21 -23.95 -2.70
CA LYS A 181 7.10 -24.88 -2.86
C LYS A 181 6.74 -25.60 -1.55
N ASP A 182 7.75 -25.96 -0.76
CA ASP A 182 7.53 -26.71 0.46
C ASP A 182 6.94 -25.78 1.54
N LEU A 183 7.45 -24.55 1.62
CA LEU A 183 6.89 -23.52 2.51
C LEU A 183 5.44 -23.18 2.14
N VAL A 184 5.12 -23.06 0.85
CA VAL A 184 3.73 -22.86 0.39
C VAL A 184 2.83 -24.01 0.84
N LYS A 185 3.31 -25.25 0.76
CA LYS A 185 2.57 -26.43 1.20
C LYS A 185 2.29 -26.38 2.70
N GLU A 186 3.29 -26.03 3.50
CA GLU A 186 3.13 -25.87 4.96
C GLU A 186 2.10 -24.80 5.31
N PHE A 187 2.13 -23.64 4.62
CA PHE A 187 1.12 -22.59 4.81
C PHE A 187 -0.31 -23.09 4.51
N ILE A 188 -0.47 -23.90 3.46
CA ILE A 188 -1.77 -24.49 3.11
C ILE A 188 -2.23 -25.46 4.20
N GLU A 189 -1.37 -26.37 4.66
CA GLU A 189 -1.67 -27.34 5.70
C GLU A 189 -2.09 -26.63 7.00
N ILE A 190 -1.33 -25.62 7.43
CA ILE A 190 -1.65 -24.81 8.62
C ILE A 190 -2.98 -24.08 8.46
N ALA A 191 -3.23 -23.49 7.29
CA ALA A 191 -4.47 -22.76 7.03
C ALA A 191 -5.68 -23.70 7.05
N ASP A 192 -5.58 -24.87 6.44
CA ASP A 192 -6.66 -25.87 6.41
C ASP A 192 -6.94 -26.45 7.81
N GLU A 193 -5.92 -26.80 8.58
CA GLU A 193 -6.03 -27.32 9.95
C GLU A 193 -6.71 -26.30 10.88
N ASN A 194 -6.40 -25.01 10.71
CA ASN A 194 -6.94 -23.93 11.53
C ASN A 194 -8.19 -23.28 10.92
N LYS A 195 -8.69 -23.78 9.80
CA LYS A 195 -9.85 -23.25 9.08
C LYS A 195 -9.69 -21.75 8.71
N ILE A 196 -8.48 -21.35 8.38
CA ILE A 196 -8.15 -19.99 7.93
C ILE A 196 -8.36 -19.93 6.42
N PRO A 197 -9.28 -19.09 5.92
CA PRO A 197 -9.51 -19.00 4.49
C PRO A 197 -8.32 -18.35 3.78
N PHE A 198 -7.96 -18.91 2.63
CA PHE A 198 -6.87 -18.39 1.80
C PHE A 198 -7.18 -18.57 0.31
N GLN A 199 -6.45 -17.85 -0.52
CA GLN A 199 -6.54 -17.92 -1.98
C GLN A 199 -5.12 -18.00 -2.55
N ARG A 200 -4.88 -18.90 -3.52
CA ARG A 200 -3.60 -18.95 -4.23
C ARG A 200 -3.56 -17.83 -5.26
N THR A 201 -2.51 -17.01 -5.21
CA THR A 201 -2.37 -15.86 -6.11
C THR A 201 -1.18 -15.98 -7.03
N ILE A 202 -1.38 -15.57 -8.28
CA ILE A 202 -0.34 -15.44 -9.30
C ILE A 202 -0.50 -14.08 -9.93
N LEU A 203 0.57 -13.29 -9.92
CA LEU A 203 0.65 -12.03 -10.64
C LEU A 203 1.53 -12.21 -11.88
N SER A 204 1.02 -11.83 -13.03
CA SER A 204 1.76 -11.94 -14.30
C SER A 204 2.63 -10.73 -14.62
N ARG A 205 2.67 -9.75 -13.71
CA ARG A 205 3.48 -8.53 -13.84
C ARG A 205 4.28 -8.28 -12.58
#